data_10c2eef637c0e889e00e1f8f664f5931
#
_entry.id   10c2eef637c0e889e00e1f8f664f5931
#
_cell.length_a   1.000
_cell.length_b   1.000
_cell.length_c   1.000
_cell.angle_alpha   90.00
_cell.angle_beta   90.00
_cell.angle_gamma   90.00
#
_symmetry.space_group_name_H-M   'P 1'
#
loop_
_entity.id
_entity.type
_entity.pdbx_description
1 polymer ?
#
loop_
_entity_poly.entity_id
_entity_poly.type
_entity_poly.pdbx_seq_one_letter_code
_entity_poly.pdbx_strand_id
1 'polypeptide(L)'
;MRNDLTIYDEAADQWWSDEIRWVRTLKNLVPGRLSWMDRQIDWQGKRVLDLGCAGGFMAEALAERGARVTGIDPARDAIAAARAHAEQAGHDIAYDIGMGEDLPYADAAFDAVVCVDVLEHVGDLSQVVDEVARVLKPDGLFLFDTINRNPLARLATITLAEDILRLLPRGTHDPEMFIKPAELRTAMREAGLAPGRFTGLGPRGINRRLDLTFGPLPLTAIIYMGVASRGRSGPEAAS
;
A
#
# COMPACT_ATOMS: atom_id res chain seq x y z
N MET A 1 0.12 23.00 -0.99
CA MET A 1 1.35 22.30 -0.54
C MET A 1 1.35 20.98 -1.29
N ARG A 2 2.49 20.40 -1.69
CA ARG A 2 2.50 19.04 -2.23
C ARG A 2 2.41 18.05 -1.08
N ASN A 3 2.03 16.81 -1.35
CA ASN A 3 1.72 15.78 -0.37
C ASN A 3 0.51 16.16 0.52
N ASP A 4 -0.55 16.60 -0.13
CA ASP A 4 -1.81 16.93 0.54
C ASP A 4 -2.66 15.66 0.66
N LEU A 5 -2.76 15.11 1.87
CA LEU A 5 -3.51 13.89 2.17
C LEU A 5 -4.95 14.16 2.63
N THR A 6 -5.37 15.44 2.77
CA THR A 6 -6.75 15.78 3.13
C THR A 6 -7.76 15.35 2.07
N ILE A 7 -7.30 15.14 0.84
CA ILE A 7 -8.11 14.64 -0.28
C ILE A 7 -8.79 13.29 0.01
N TYR A 8 -8.20 12.46 0.88
CA TYR A 8 -8.78 11.16 1.26
C TYR A 8 -10.02 11.33 2.13
N ASP A 9 -9.98 12.26 3.09
CA ASP A 9 -11.13 12.61 3.91
C ASP A 9 -12.20 13.33 3.07
N GLU A 10 -11.81 14.27 2.20
CA GLU A 10 -12.72 14.99 1.31
C GLU A 10 -13.49 14.06 0.35
N ALA A 11 -12.92 12.92 -0.03
CA ALA A 11 -13.55 11.95 -0.92
C ALA A 11 -14.34 10.86 -0.18
N ALA A 12 -14.33 10.82 1.14
CA ALA A 12 -14.85 9.73 1.96
C ALA A 12 -16.31 9.36 1.61
N ASP A 13 -17.20 10.32 1.53
CA ASP A 13 -18.63 10.10 1.23
C ASP A 13 -18.89 9.46 -0.14
N GLN A 14 -17.95 9.60 -1.06
CA GLN A 14 -18.05 9.11 -2.45
C GLN A 14 -17.02 8.03 -2.77
N TRP A 15 -16.29 7.50 -1.77
CA TRP A 15 -15.20 6.55 -1.98
C TRP A 15 -15.66 5.32 -2.78
N TRP A 16 -16.82 4.79 -2.46
CA TRP A 16 -17.38 3.58 -3.08
C TRP A 16 -18.39 3.85 -4.19
N SER A 17 -18.68 5.15 -4.50
CA SER A 17 -19.71 5.53 -5.48
C SER A 17 -19.32 5.32 -6.94
N ASP A 18 -18.04 5.11 -7.24
CA ASP A 18 -17.46 5.14 -8.59
C ASP A 18 -17.61 6.50 -9.34
N GLU A 19 -18.01 7.58 -8.66
CA GLU A 19 -18.19 8.90 -9.28
C GLU A 19 -16.86 9.65 -9.47
N ILE A 20 -15.96 9.56 -8.47
CA ILE A 20 -14.69 10.27 -8.48
C ILE A 20 -13.64 9.50 -9.28
N ARG A 21 -13.16 10.10 -10.37
CA ARG A 21 -12.21 9.44 -11.30
C ARG A 21 -10.92 8.98 -10.62
N TRP A 22 -10.32 9.80 -9.79
CA TRP A 22 -9.06 9.45 -9.14
C TRP A 22 -9.24 8.32 -8.12
N VAL A 23 -10.37 8.28 -7.41
CA VAL A 23 -10.71 7.17 -6.50
C VAL A 23 -10.86 5.87 -7.30
N ARG A 24 -11.54 5.92 -8.48
CA ARG A 24 -11.58 4.76 -9.39
C ARG A 24 -10.21 4.33 -9.87
N THR A 25 -9.26 5.28 -10.06
CA THR A 25 -7.87 4.93 -10.43
C THR A 25 -7.23 4.09 -9.34
N LEU A 26 -7.36 4.45 -8.06
CA LEU A 26 -6.88 3.64 -6.94
C LEU A 26 -7.55 2.26 -6.90
N LYS A 27 -8.86 2.21 -7.07
CA LYS A 27 -9.62 0.96 -7.15
C LYS A 27 -9.11 0.05 -8.28
N ASN A 28 -8.81 0.62 -9.45
CA ASN A 28 -8.33 -0.12 -10.62
C ASN A 28 -6.87 -0.63 -10.47
N LEU A 29 -6.09 -0.11 -9.51
CA LEU A 29 -4.76 -0.63 -9.18
C LEU A 29 -4.85 -1.97 -8.42
N VAL A 30 -5.87 -2.16 -7.58
CA VAL A 30 -6.02 -3.33 -6.69
C VAL A 30 -5.91 -4.67 -7.42
N PRO A 31 -6.64 -4.94 -8.53
CA PRO A 31 -6.51 -6.22 -9.24
C PRO A 31 -5.10 -6.47 -9.78
N GLY A 32 -4.42 -5.41 -10.23
CA GLY A 32 -3.05 -5.50 -10.73
C GLY A 32 -2.04 -5.87 -9.65
N ARG A 33 -2.17 -5.28 -8.46
CA ARG A 33 -1.39 -5.58 -7.27
C ARG A 33 -1.59 -7.03 -6.83
N LEU A 34 -2.83 -7.40 -6.62
CA LEU A 34 -3.20 -8.73 -6.16
C LEU A 34 -2.80 -9.83 -7.15
N SER A 35 -2.87 -9.58 -8.46
CA SER A 35 -2.41 -10.55 -9.47
C SER A 35 -0.95 -10.97 -9.30
N TRP A 36 -0.13 -10.12 -8.67
CA TRP A 36 1.26 -10.40 -8.34
C TRP A 36 1.41 -10.89 -6.89
N MET A 37 0.73 -10.25 -5.92
CA MET A 37 0.82 -10.58 -4.49
C MET A 37 0.28 -11.98 -4.20
N ASP A 38 -0.78 -12.44 -4.87
CA ASP A 38 -1.36 -13.79 -4.76
C ASP A 38 -0.36 -14.91 -5.10
N ARG A 39 0.75 -14.60 -5.77
CA ARG A 39 1.85 -15.53 -6.05
C ARG A 39 2.89 -15.57 -4.95
N GLN A 40 2.85 -14.64 -4.00
CA GLN A 40 3.82 -14.55 -2.91
C GLN A 40 3.28 -15.19 -1.62
N ILE A 41 1.97 -15.22 -1.43
CA ILE A 41 1.33 -15.67 -0.20
C ILE A 41 -0.06 -16.26 -0.49
N ASP A 42 -0.41 -17.30 0.24
CA ASP A 42 -1.80 -17.75 0.40
C ASP A 42 -2.44 -16.98 1.56
N TRP A 43 -3.46 -16.20 1.26
CA TRP A 43 -4.13 -15.31 2.21
C TRP A 43 -5.04 -16.03 3.22
N GLN A 44 -5.47 -17.27 2.91
CA GLN A 44 -6.47 -17.98 3.69
C GLN A 44 -6.09 -18.08 5.18
N GLY A 45 -6.89 -17.47 6.03
CA GLY A 45 -6.73 -17.44 7.49
C GLY A 45 -5.55 -16.60 8.01
N LYS A 46 -4.78 -15.92 7.14
CA LYS A 46 -3.66 -15.05 7.53
C LYS A 46 -4.16 -13.78 8.21
N ARG A 47 -3.48 -13.36 9.25
CA ARG A 47 -3.66 -12.04 9.86
C ARG A 47 -2.87 -11.02 9.05
N VAL A 48 -3.55 -10.08 8.43
CA VAL A 48 -2.96 -9.10 7.50
C VAL A 48 -3.24 -7.69 8.00
N LEU A 49 -2.20 -6.86 8.06
CA LEU A 49 -2.32 -5.42 8.22
C LEU A 49 -2.32 -4.76 6.85
N ASP A 50 -3.36 -3.98 6.55
CA ASP A 50 -3.39 -3.05 5.41
C ASP A 50 -3.01 -1.66 5.93
N LEU A 51 -1.74 -1.30 5.74
CA LEU A 51 -1.15 -0.05 6.22
C LEU A 51 -1.36 1.06 5.19
N GLY A 52 -2.08 2.12 5.60
CA GLY A 52 -2.55 3.18 4.72
C GLY A 52 -3.76 2.72 3.89
N CYS A 53 -4.74 2.12 4.57
CA CYS A 53 -5.87 1.48 3.90
C CYS A 53 -6.89 2.46 3.31
N ALA A 54 -6.83 3.74 3.64
CA ALA A 54 -7.80 4.77 3.24
C ALA A 54 -9.25 4.27 3.36
N GLY A 55 -10.06 4.35 2.31
CA GLY A 55 -11.44 3.86 2.29
C GLY A 55 -11.61 2.36 2.04
N GLY A 56 -10.54 1.52 2.16
CA GLY A 56 -10.64 0.08 2.33
C GLY A 56 -10.60 -0.80 1.08
N PHE A 57 -10.27 -0.29 -0.10
CA PHE A 57 -10.28 -1.12 -1.33
C PHE A 57 -9.35 -2.34 -1.25
N MET A 58 -8.14 -2.18 -0.73
CA MET A 58 -7.21 -3.30 -0.59
C MET A 58 -7.63 -4.21 0.57
N ALA A 59 -8.06 -3.65 1.70
CA ALA A 59 -8.51 -4.39 2.86
C ALA A 59 -9.65 -5.37 2.51
N GLU A 60 -10.70 -4.89 1.81
CA GLU A 60 -11.81 -5.75 1.40
C GLU A 60 -11.39 -6.82 0.38
N ALA A 61 -10.57 -6.45 -0.60
CA ALA A 61 -10.06 -7.40 -1.58
C ALA A 61 -9.18 -8.51 -0.96
N LEU A 62 -8.49 -8.23 0.16
CA LEU A 62 -7.75 -9.21 0.95
C LEU A 62 -8.71 -10.08 1.79
N ALA A 63 -9.76 -9.49 2.37
CA ALA A 63 -10.78 -10.22 3.12
C ALA A 63 -11.54 -11.21 2.20
N GLU A 64 -11.87 -10.83 0.97
CA GLU A 64 -12.45 -11.71 -0.06
C GLU A 64 -11.56 -12.92 -0.37
N ARG A 65 -10.25 -12.84 -0.12
CA ARG A 65 -9.27 -13.93 -0.25
C ARG A 65 -9.14 -14.79 1.01
N GLY A 66 -9.97 -14.53 2.01
CA GLY A 66 -9.98 -15.26 3.28
C GLY A 66 -8.96 -14.78 4.31
N ALA A 67 -8.34 -13.62 4.12
CA ALA A 67 -7.49 -13.00 5.14
C ALA A 67 -8.34 -12.45 6.29
N ARG A 68 -7.76 -12.42 7.50
CA ARG A 68 -8.26 -11.66 8.65
C ARG A 68 -7.57 -10.31 8.65
N VAL A 69 -8.28 -9.29 8.17
CA VAL A 69 -7.68 -8.00 7.85
C VAL A 69 -7.90 -7.01 8.98
N THR A 70 -6.85 -6.24 9.27
CA THR A 70 -6.91 -4.99 10.02
C THR A 70 -6.41 -3.88 9.10
N GLY A 71 -7.20 -2.84 8.89
CA GLY A 71 -6.78 -1.63 8.15
C GLY A 71 -6.38 -0.52 9.13
N ILE A 72 -5.37 0.27 8.80
CA ILE A 72 -4.98 1.46 9.57
C ILE A 72 -4.68 2.62 8.62
N ASP A 73 -5.21 3.80 8.95
CA ASP A 73 -4.99 5.03 8.17
C ASP A 73 -5.19 6.27 9.06
N PRO A 74 -4.45 7.37 8.87
CA PRO A 74 -4.69 8.62 9.59
C PRO A 74 -5.97 9.36 9.18
N ALA A 75 -6.50 9.13 7.97
CA ALA A 75 -7.68 9.79 7.41
C ALA A 75 -8.97 9.26 8.07
N ARG A 76 -9.52 10.05 8.98
CA ARG A 76 -10.65 9.62 9.85
C ARG A 76 -11.93 9.35 9.08
N ASP A 77 -12.25 10.22 8.11
CA ASP A 77 -13.48 10.11 7.35
C ASP A 77 -13.39 8.98 6.32
N ALA A 78 -12.20 8.77 5.74
CA ALA A 78 -11.92 7.60 4.90
C ALA A 78 -12.08 6.27 5.68
N ILE A 79 -11.58 6.20 6.92
CA ILE A 79 -11.78 5.04 7.82
C ILE A 79 -13.26 4.84 8.15
N ALA A 80 -14.03 5.92 8.37
CA ALA A 80 -15.48 5.80 8.60
C ALA A 80 -16.19 5.23 7.38
N ALA A 81 -15.85 5.67 6.18
CA ALA A 81 -16.36 5.12 4.92
C ALA A 81 -15.99 3.65 4.72
N ALA A 82 -14.74 3.27 5.04
CA ALA A 82 -14.28 1.88 4.97
C ALA A 82 -15.08 0.96 5.90
N ARG A 83 -15.31 1.38 7.16
CA ARG A 83 -16.13 0.61 8.13
C ARG A 83 -17.57 0.43 7.64
N ALA A 84 -18.20 1.52 7.19
CA ALA A 84 -19.56 1.48 6.73
C ALA A 84 -19.75 0.56 5.51
N HIS A 85 -18.83 0.58 4.57
CA HIS A 85 -18.90 -0.28 3.38
C HIS A 85 -18.61 -1.74 3.72
N ALA A 86 -17.59 -2.03 4.53
CA ALA A 86 -17.29 -3.40 4.96
C ALA A 86 -18.47 -4.04 5.71
N GLU A 87 -19.14 -3.29 6.59
CA GLU A 87 -20.36 -3.75 7.27
C GLU A 87 -21.47 -4.07 6.27
N GLN A 88 -21.73 -3.20 5.29
CA GLN A 88 -22.73 -3.42 4.24
C GLN A 88 -22.39 -4.63 3.35
N ALA A 89 -21.10 -4.84 3.07
CA ALA A 89 -20.61 -5.96 2.28
C ALA A 89 -20.52 -7.27 3.07
N GLY A 90 -20.69 -7.22 4.41
CA GLY A 90 -20.59 -8.38 5.30
C GLY A 90 -19.17 -8.86 5.54
N HIS A 91 -18.18 -7.97 5.41
CA HIS A 91 -16.79 -8.26 5.72
C HIS A 91 -16.48 -7.97 7.20
N ASP A 92 -15.80 -8.91 7.86
CA ASP A 92 -15.30 -8.73 9.24
C ASP A 92 -13.86 -8.16 9.17
N ILE A 93 -13.77 -6.83 9.04
CA ILE A 93 -12.50 -6.09 8.96
C ILE A 93 -12.44 -5.10 10.11
N ALA A 94 -11.37 -5.15 10.91
CA ALA A 94 -11.07 -4.11 11.88
C ALA A 94 -10.40 -2.91 11.17
N TYR A 95 -10.85 -1.69 11.51
CA TYR A 95 -10.22 -0.47 11.00
C TYR A 95 -9.83 0.43 12.15
N ASP A 96 -8.57 0.88 12.17
CA ASP A 96 -8.01 1.75 13.20
C ASP A 96 -7.55 3.08 12.60
N ILE A 97 -7.52 4.12 13.44
CA ILE A 97 -6.96 5.42 13.05
C ILE A 97 -5.56 5.51 13.64
N GLY A 98 -4.55 5.70 12.78
CA GLY A 98 -3.15 5.78 13.21
C GLY A 98 -2.19 5.98 12.05
N MET A 99 -0.92 6.15 12.38
CA MET A 99 0.16 6.40 11.44
C MET A 99 1.11 5.20 11.36
N GLY A 100 1.81 5.07 10.24
CA GLY A 100 2.76 3.98 10.02
C GLY A 100 4.01 4.06 10.89
N GLU A 101 4.35 5.25 11.36
CA GLU A 101 5.49 5.52 12.21
C GLU A 101 5.31 5.06 13.67
N ASP A 102 4.07 4.78 14.11
CA ASP A 102 3.74 4.33 15.47
C ASP A 102 2.51 3.42 15.43
N LEU A 103 2.74 2.14 15.13
CA LEU A 103 1.67 1.17 14.98
C LEU A 103 1.18 0.66 16.35
N PRO A 104 -0.13 0.79 16.68
CA PRO A 104 -0.68 0.43 17.97
C PRO A 104 -0.87 -1.09 18.13
N TYR A 105 0.03 -1.87 17.58
CA TYR A 105 -0.04 -3.34 17.61
C TYR A 105 1.17 -3.94 18.31
N ALA A 106 0.96 -5.11 18.92
CA ALA A 106 2.01 -5.87 19.55
C ALA A 106 3.03 -6.40 18.51
N ASP A 107 4.23 -6.69 18.97
CA ASP A 107 5.25 -7.37 18.19
C ASP A 107 4.73 -8.71 17.66
N ALA A 108 5.13 -9.07 16.45
CA ALA A 108 4.78 -10.34 15.81
C ALA A 108 3.26 -10.59 15.76
N ALA A 109 2.46 -9.56 15.52
CA ALA A 109 1.00 -9.66 15.45
C ALA A 109 0.49 -10.21 14.11
N PHE A 110 1.17 -9.92 12.99
CA PHE A 110 0.67 -10.16 11.64
C PHE A 110 1.51 -11.16 10.86
N ASP A 111 0.84 -11.96 10.02
CA ASP A 111 1.47 -12.86 9.07
C ASP A 111 1.96 -12.11 7.82
N ALA A 112 1.28 -11.00 7.48
CA ALA A 112 1.69 -10.11 6.41
C ALA A 112 1.30 -8.66 6.73
N VAL A 113 2.08 -7.71 6.19
CA VAL A 113 1.74 -6.30 6.08
C VAL A 113 1.68 -5.95 4.59
N VAL A 114 0.58 -5.36 4.16
CA VAL A 114 0.40 -4.78 2.83
C VAL A 114 0.44 -3.26 2.98
N CYS A 115 1.23 -2.58 2.15
CA CYS A 115 1.41 -1.13 2.20
C CYS A 115 1.55 -0.62 0.77
N VAL A 116 0.49 -0.04 0.23
CA VAL A 116 0.42 0.35 -1.18
C VAL A 116 0.04 1.81 -1.33
N ASP A 117 0.74 2.56 -2.19
CA ASP A 117 0.61 4.02 -2.37
C ASP A 117 0.77 4.82 -1.05
N VAL A 118 1.68 4.41 -0.15
CA VAL A 118 1.84 5.01 1.18
C VAL A 118 3.26 5.49 1.44
N LEU A 119 4.27 4.67 1.13
CA LEU A 119 5.66 4.94 1.53
C LEU A 119 6.21 6.27 1.00
N GLU A 120 5.73 6.74 -0.15
CA GLU A 120 6.04 8.05 -0.73
C GLU A 120 5.35 9.23 -0.04
N HIS A 121 4.55 8.98 0.99
CA HIS A 121 3.81 9.99 1.75
C HIS A 121 4.24 10.12 3.20
N VAL A 122 5.04 9.17 3.72
CA VAL A 122 5.43 9.11 5.13
C VAL A 122 6.53 10.10 5.48
N GLY A 123 6.53 10.58 6.71
CA GLY A 123 7.53 11.52 7.20
C GLY A 123 8.89 10.87 7.45
N ASP A 124 8.91 9.64 7.96
CA ASP A 124 10.12 8.85 8.21
C ASP A 124 9.97 7.42 7.70
N LEU A 125 10.56 7.18 6.52
CA LEU A 125 10.53 5.86 5.88
C LEU A 125 11.18 4.78 6.76
N SER A 126 12.28 5.10 7.43
CA SER A 126 13.00 4.11 8.26
C SER A 126 12.16 3.69 9.44
N GLN A 127 11.51 4.64 10.12
CA GLN A 127 10.64 4.36 11.25
C GLN A 127 9.43 3.50 10.83
N VAL A 128 8.79 3.78 9.68
CA VAL A 128 7.70 2.95 9.17
C VAL A 128 8.17 1.53 8.87
N VAL A 129 9.35 1.37 8.25
CA VAL A 129 9.88 0.03 7.93
C VAL A 129 10.27 -0.74 9.21
N ASP A 130 10.79 -0.06 10.24
CA ASP A 130 11.07 -0.65 11.55
C ASP A 130 9.78 -1.14 12.24
N GLU A 131 8.71 -0.33 12.23
CA GLU A 131 7.41 -0.71 12.76
C GLU A 131 6.79 -1.89 12.00
N VAL A 132 6.88 -1.89 10.67
CA VAL A 132 6.47 -3.04 9.84
C VAL A 132 7.25 -4.30 10.25
N ALA A 133 8.56 -4.20 10.41
CA ALA A 133 9.38 -5.33 10.84
C ALA A 133 9.00 -5.80 12.25
N ARG A 134 8.69 -4.89 13.17
CA ARG A 134 8.29 -5.20 14.54
C ARG A 134 6.99 -5.98 14.61
N VAL A 135 5.96 -5.52 13.88
CA VAL A 135 4.63 -6.12 13.93
C VAL A 135 4.49 -7.40 13.11
N LEU A 136 5.41 -7.67 12.17
CA LEU A 136 5.44 -8.91 11.42
C LEU A 136 5.89 -10.08 12.31
N LYS A 137 5.26 -11.23 12.16
CA LYS A 137 5.74 -12.51 12.74
C LYS A 137 7.06 -12.93 12.10
N PRO A 138 7.84 -13.82 12.76
CA PRO A 138 8.90 -14.55 12.07
C PRO A 138 8.35 -15.22 10.80
N ASP A 139 9.10 -15.16 9.71
CA ASP A 139 8.71 -15.57 8.36
C ASP A 139 7.52 -14.78 7.75
N GLY A 140 7.03 -13.74 8.43
CA GLY A 140 5.98 -12.85 7.92
C GLY A 140 6.46 -12.02 6.72
N LEU A 141 5.52 -11.59 5.88
CA LEU A 141 5.82 -10.92 4.62
C LEU A 141 5.39 -9.45 4.65
N PHE A 142 6.26 -8.58 4.20
CA PHE A 142 5.98 -7.21 3.84
C PHE A 142 5.78 -7.11 2.33
N LEU A 143 4.56 -6.81 1.88
CA LEU A 143 4.21 -6.61 0.46
C LEU A 143 3.87 -5.13 0.27
N PHE A 144 4.45 -4.51 -0.73
CA PHE A 144 4.33 -3.07 -0.90
C PHE A 144 4.37 -2.66 -2.36
N ASP A 145 3.94 -1.44 -2.63
CA ASP A 145 4.38 -0.68 -3.79
C ASP A 145 4.70 0.78 -3.41
N THR A 146 5.38 1.46 -4.29
CA THR A 146 5.69 2.88 -4.17
C THR A 146 6.24 3.43 -5.50
N ILE A 147 6.44 4.75 -5.55
CA ILE A 147 6.90 5.46 -6.75
C ILE A 147 8.43 5.62 -6.73
N ASN A 148 9.06 5.28 -7.86
CA ASN A 148 10.51 5.39 -7.99
C ASN A 148 10.97 6.84 -8.15
N ARG A 149 12.01 7.26 -7.44
CA ARG A 149 12.60 8.60 -7.57
C ARG A 149 13.54 8.69 -8.77
N ASN A 150 12.98 9.06 -9.92
CA ASN A 150 13.74 9.35 -11.13
C ASN A 150 12.95 10.32 -12.05
N PRO A 151 13.59 10.93 -13.07
CA PRO A 151 12.93 11.88 -13.96
C PRO A 151 11.72 11.31 -14.72
N LEU A 152 11.74 10.02 -15.09
CA LEU A 152 10.65 9.39 -15.81
C LEU A 152 9.42 9.21 -14.90
N ALA A 153 9.61 8.77 -13.67
CA ALA A 153 8.53 8.64 -12.68
C ALA A 153 7.92 10.01 -12.35
N ARG A 154 8.75 11.04 -12.17
CA ARG A 154 8.28 12.42 -11.98
C ARG A 154 7.43 12.89 -13.16
N LEU A 155 7.89 12.69 -14.40
CA LEU A 155 7.14 13.04 -15.59
C LEU A 155 5.80 12.29 -15.65
N ALA A 156 5.81 10.99 -15.41
CA ALA A 156 4.61 10.16 -15.51
C ALA A 156 3.58 10.49 -14.40
N THR A 157 4.02 10.62 -13.15
CA THR A 157 3.12 10.81 -12.01
C THR A 157 2.67 12.26 -11.90
N ILE A 158 3.59 13.22 -11.91
CA ILE A 158 3.25 14.62 -11.69
C ILE A 158 2.69 15.23 -12.98
N THR A 159 3.47 15.22 -14.08
CA THR A 159 3.06 15.94 -15.28
C THR A 159 1.92 15.24 -16.01
N LEU A 160 2.00 13.92 -16.22
CA LEU A 160 0.97 13.22 -16.97
C LEU A 160 -0.25 12.87 -16.13
N ALA A 161 -0.07 12.22 -14.98
CA ALA A 161 -1.21 11.73 -14.19
C ALA A 161 -1.92 12.86 -13.42
N GLU A 162 -1.20 13.76 -12.75
CA GLU A 162 -1.82 14.85 -11.99
C GLU A 162 -2.18 16.05 -12.87
N ASP A 163 -1.21 16.61 -13.61
CA ASP A 163 -1.39 17.91 -14.28
C ASP A 163 -2.20 17.82 -15.58
N ILE A 164 -1.99 16.80 -16.42
CA ILE A 164 -2.59 16.68 -17.75
C ILE A 164 -3.83 15.79 -17.73
N LEU A 165 -3.69 14.52 -17.33
CA LEU A 165 -4.76 13.52 -17.40
C LEU A 165 -5.72 13.60 -16.23
N ARG A 166 -5.32 14.25 -15.14
CA ARG A 166 -6.09 14.36 -13.89
C ARG A 166 -6.62 13.01 -13.40
N LEU A 167 -5.75 12.00 -13.50
CA LEU A 167 -6.00 10.67 -12.93
C LEU A 167 -5.87 10.69 -11.41
N LEU A 168 -5.14 11.68 -10.87
CA LEU A 168 -4.96 12.00 -9.46
C LEU A 168 -5.12 13.51 -9.28
N PRO A 169 -5.52 14.00 -8.11
CA PRO A 169 -5.56 15.42 -7.80
C PRO A 169 -4.16 16.06 -7.90
N ARG A 170 -4.12 17.32 -8.26
CA ARG A 170 -2.85 18.06 -8.29
C ARG A 170 -2.30 18.24 -6.89
N GLY A 171 -1.02 17.96 -6.71
CA GLY A 171 -0.34 18.12 -5.42
C GLY A 171 -0.46 16.92 -4.50
N THR A 172 -1.08 15.82 -4.94
CA THR A 172 -1.11 14.57 -4.19
C THR A 172 0.29 14.09 -3.84
N HIS A 173 1.24 14.19 -4.78
CA HIS A 173 2.59 13.71 -4.57
C HIS A 173 3.62 14.82 -4.55
N ASP A 174 4.64 14.64 -3.71
CA ASP A 174 5.89 15.38 -3.75
C ASP A 174 6.99 14.48 -4.35
N PRO A 175 7.55 14.81 -5.53
CA PRO A 175 8.57 13.97 -6.16
C PRO A 175 9.87 13.83 -5.37
N GLU A 176 10.13 14.70 -4.39
CA GLU A 176 11.27 14.57 -3.48
C GLU A 176 11.09 13.45 -2.46
N MET A 177 9.83 13.07 -2.17
CA MET A 177 9.47 11.97 -1.29
C MET A 177 9.44 10.60 -2.01
N PHE A 178 9.56 10.56 -3.33
CA PHE A 178 9.67 9.30 -4.08
C PHE A 178 10.90 8.52 -3.63
N ILE A 179 10.86 7.19 -3.71
CA ILE A 179 11.85 6.32 -3.09
C ILE A 179 12.57 5.50 -4.16
N LYS A 180 13.91 5.56 -4.18
CA LYS A 180 14.66 4.66 -5.07
C LYS A 180 14.62 3.23 -4.53
N PRO A 181 14.52 2.21 -5.43
CA PRO A 181 14.53 0.80 -5.01
C PRO A 181 15.73 0.43 -4.12
N ALA A 182 16.89 1.07 -4.32
CA ALA A 182 18.08 0.83 -3.52
C ALA A 182 17.94 1.36 -2.08
N GLU A 183 17.34 2.54 -1.90
CA GLU A 183 17.11 3.16 -0.60
C GLU A 183 16.14 2.31 0.23
N LEU A 184 15.01 1.90 -0.37
CA LEU A 184 14.05 1.04 0.32
C LEU A 184 14.65 -0.33 0.69
N ARG A 185 15.49 -0.91 -0.18
CA ARG A 185 16.22 -2.15 0.16
C ARG A 185 17.17 -1.98 1.34
N THR A 186 17.80 -0.82 1.46
CA THR A 186 18.69 -0.50 2.58
C THR A 186 17.88 -0.39 3.87
N ALA A 187 16.83 0.43 3.91
CA ALA A 187 15.94 0.55 5.07
C ALA A 187 15.39 -0.81 5.53
N MET A 188 14.93 -1.64 4.59
CA MET A 188 14.45 -2.99 4.92
C MET A 188 15.52 -3.86 5.59
N ARG A 189 16.78 -3.84 5.07
CA ARG A 189 17.86 -4.64 5.66
C ARG A 189 18.24 -4.14 7.05
N GLU A 190 18.28 -2.84 7.25
CA GLU A 190 18.55 -2.22 8.55
C GLU A 190 17.48 -2.59 9.57
N ALA A 191 16.22 -2.68 9.17
CA ALA A 191 15.10 -3.15 9.99
C ALA A 191 15.04 -4.70 10.15
N GLY A 192 16.00 -5.46 9.61
CA GLY A 192 16.02 -6.93 9.72
C GLY A 192 15.10 -7.66 8.74
N LEU A 193 14.59 -6.97 7.72
CA LEU A 193 13.83 -7.58 6.64
C LEU A 193 14.77 -8.04 5.50
N ALA A 194 14.45 -9.16 4.86
CA ALA A 194 15.15 -9.68 3.69
C ALA A 194 14.39 -9.31 2.40
N PRO A 195 14.80 -8.25 1.66
CA PRO A 195 14.10 -7.82 0.47
C PRO A 195 14.28 -8.83 -0.68
N GLY A 196 13.16 -9.26 -1.25
CA GLY A 196 13.10 -10.13 -2.41
C GLY A 196 13.23 -9.37 -3.74
N ARG A 197 12.69 -9.95 -4.81
CA ARG A 197 12.69 -9.33 -6.13
C ARG A 197 11.63 -8.24 -6.21
N PHE A 198 11.99 -7.08 -6.79
CA PHE A 198 11.03 -6.03 -7.13
C PHE A 198 10.59 -6.17 -8.58
N THR A 199 9.33 -5.78 -8.85
CA THR A 199 8.71 -5.78 -10.17
C THR A 199 7.99 -4.44 -10.38
N GLY A 200 7.76 -4.04 -11.62
CA GLY A 200 6.98 -2.83 -11.90
C GLY A 200 5.48 -3.05 -11.81
N LEU A 201 4.75 -1.96 -11.64
CA LEU A 201 3.31 -1.87 -11.82
C LEU A 201 3.01 -0.76 -12.84
N GLY A 202 2.12 -1.02 -13.78
CA GLY A 202 1.77 0.00 -14.77
C GLY A 202 0.59 -0.40 -15.65
N PRO A 203 0.20 0.50 -16.57
CA PRO A 203 -0.95 0.30 -17.44
C PRO A 203 -0.85 -0.98 -18.27
N ARG A 204 -1.95 -1.73 -18.33
CA ARG A 204 -2.08 -2.97 -19.13
C ARG A 204 -3.18 -2.87 -20.18
N GLY A 205 -4.09 -1.89 -20.03
CA GLY A 205 -5.21 -1.70 -20.93
C GLY A 205 -6.19 -0.66 -20.40
N ILE A 206 -7.40 -0.70 -20.93
CA ILE A 206 -8.52 0.13 -20.49
C ILE A 206 -9.74 -0.75 -20.21
N ASN A 207 -10.54 -0.37 -19.23
CA ASN A 207 -11.80 -1.05 -18.92
C ASN A 207 -12.97 -0.50 -19.76
N ARG A 208 -14.19 -1.02 -19.54
CA ARG A 208 -15.40 -0.57 -20.27
C ARG A 208 -15.79 0.88 -20.01
N ARG A 209 -15.29 1.50 -18.93
CA ARG A 209 -15.50 2.92 -18.58
C ARG A 209 -14.38 3.82 -19.11
N LEU A 210 -13.47 3.27 -19.93
CA LEU A 210 -12.27 3.94 -20.46
C LEU A 210 -11.27 4.36 -19.36
N ASP A 211 -11.34 3.78 -18.16
CA ASP A 211 -10.33 3.95 -17.14
C ASP A 211 -9.17 2.98 -17.38
N LEU A 212 -7.95 3.39 -16.98
CA LEU A 212 -6.77 2.53 -17.06
C LEU A 212 -6.92 1.30 -16.16
N THR A 213 -6.49 0.15 -16.67
CA THR A 213 -6.26 -1.05 -15.88
C THR A 213 -4.77 -1.27 -15.72
N PHE A 214 -4.35 -1.87 -14.60
CA PHE A 214 -2.96 -2.01 -14.24
C PHE A 214 -2.57 -3.46 -14.03
N GLY A 215 -1.26 -3.72 -14.08
CA GLY A 215 -0.72 -5.04 -13.80
C GLY A 215 0.81 -5.04 -13.76
N PRO A 216 1.40 -6.20 -13.39
CA PRO A 216 2.85 -6.33 -13.27
C PRO A 216 3.59 -6.04 -14.59
N LEU A 217 4.71 -5.32 -14.48
CA LEU A 217 5.63 -5.01 -15.58
C LEU A 217 7.05 -5.46 -15.21
N PRO A 218 7.92 -5.79 -16.19
CA PRO A 218 9.29 -6.19 -15.89
C PRO A 218 10.17 -5.04 -15.37
N LEU A 219 9.81 -3.78 -15.68
CA LEU A 219 10.61 -2.60 -15.36
C LEU A 219 10.04 -1.87 -14.15
N THR A 220 10.89 -1.55 -13.19
CA THR A 220 10.59 -0.78 -11.96
C THR A 220 10.76 0.73 -12.16
N ALA A 221 10.47 1.22 -13.36
CA ALA A 221 10.84 2.58 -13.77
C ALA A 221 9.96 3.67 -13.15
N ILE A 222 8.66 3.40 -12.93
CA ILE A 222 7.69 4.39 -12.41
C ILE A 222 7.20 3.92 -11.04
N ILE A 223 6.23 3.02 -11.01
CA ILE A 223 5.76 2.36 -9.79
C ILE A 223 6.45 1.00 -9.72
N TYR A 224 6.85 0.59 -8.54
CA TYR A 224 7.39 -0.75 -8.31
C TYR A 224 6.78 -1.40 -7.08
N MET A 225 6.53 -2.70 -7.21
CA MET A 225 6.06 -3.59 -6.15
C MET A 225 7.20 -4.45 -5.66
N GLY A 226 7.14 -4.86 -4.42
CA GLY A 226 8.10 -5.79 -3.86
C GLY A 226 7.55 -6.60 -2.70
N VAL A 227 8.32 -7.60 -2.31
CA VAL A 227 8.12 -8.40 -1.12
C VAL A 227 9.42 -8.46 -0.33
N ALA A 228 9.32 -8.37 0.98
CA ALA A 228 10.41 -8.69 1.90
C ALA A 228 9.91 -9.65 2.98
N SER A 229 10.76 -10.51 3.48
CA SER A 229 10.41 -11.42 4.57
C SER A 229 11.11 -11.01 5.86
N ARG A 230 10.43 -11.13 7.00
CA ARG A 230 11.06 -11.06 8.31
C ARG A 230 11.86 -12.36 8.54
N GLY A 231 13.16 -12.23 8.78
CA GLY A 231 13.99 -13.38 9.12
C GLY A 231 13.48 -14.12 10.37
N ARG A 232 13.80 -15.41 10.49
CA ARG A 232 13.62 -16.11 11.76
C ARG A 232 14.59 -15.50 12.77
N SER A 233 14.08 -15.07 13.90
CA SER A 233 14.93 -14.86 15.07
C SER A 233 15.56 -16.21 15.38
N GLY A 234 16.84 -16.38 15.04
CA GLY A 234 17.58 -17.58 15.45
C GLY A 234 17.54 -17.66 16.98
N PRO A 235 17.61 -18.87 17.58
CA PRO A 235 17.84 -18.97 19.00
C PRO A 235 19.12 -18.18 19.30
N GLU A 236 19.03 -17.23 20.23
CA GLU A 236 20.23 -16.61 20.81
C GLU A 236 21.26 -17.71 21.06
N ALA A 237 22.42 -17.58 20.42
CA ALA A 237 23.54 -18.41 20.75
C ALA A 237 23.87 -18.13 22.22
N ALA A 238 23.34 -18.96 23.08
CA ALA A 238 23.75 -19.02 24.48
C ALA A 238 25.22 -19.45 24.46
N SER A 239 26.10 -18.49 24.65
CA SER A 239 27.53 -18.67 24.96
C SER A 239 27.76 -18.54 26.46
#